data_8101bc09576ebec9bda67efa803d8a08
#
_entry.id   8101bc09576ebec9bda67efa803d8a08
#
_cell.length_a   1.000
_cell.length_b   1.000
_cell.length_c   1.000
_cell.angle_alpha   90.00
_cell.angle_beta   90.00
_cell.angle_gamma   90.00
#
_symmetry.space_group_name_H-M   'P 1'
#
loop_
_entity.id
_entity.type
_entity.pdbx_description
1 polymer ?
#
loop_
_entity_poly.entity_id
_entity_poly.type
_entity_poly.pdbx_seq_one_letter_code
_entity_poly.pdbx_strand_id
1 'polypeptide(L)'
;YDAMIIAPLQGDMATTLVSGTDMPIFAIDTDFNAPEKISFIGIGQKDAAASGGEKAVEAAKAAGWDTIEAAYIAGVQGDSTADARRTGFQEGIDGAGGTFLADEVQYADAVADKATVCMEGIMQSHPEGLAIIACHNDDCAIAAARAAANNPAYAKTIFIGFDGNITAAQSILDGGETMTVAQSGYDQGYQAVKTVVAHLNGEKVESFVDCGTKIIDIDSAEDYMATLKSQMDGKAVAAQ
;
A
#
# COMPACT_ATOMS: atom_id res chain seq x y z
N TYR A 1 3.61 30.56 10.38
CA TYR A 1 2.74 29.37 10.28
C TYR A 1 2.37 28.91 11.68
N ASP A 2 1.15 28.40 11.86
CA ASP A 2 0.61 28.03 13.17
C ASP A 2 0.79 26.53 13.45
N ALA A 3 0.98 25.70 12.41
CA ALA A 3 1.25 24.27 12.50
C ALA A 3 1.89 23.77 11.19
N MET A 4 2.48 22.56 11.22
CA MET A 4 3.03 21.88 10.06
C MET A 4 2.41 20.49 9.91
N ILE A 5 1.95 20.16 8.70
CA ILE A 5 1.62 18.79 8.29
C ILE A 5 2.76 18.31 7.38
N ILE A 6 3.37 17.18 7.72
CA ILE A 6 4.53 16.63 7.00
C ILE A 6 4.28 15.19 6.60
N ALA A 7 4.50 14.88 5.31
CA ALA A 7 4.60 13.52 4.78
C ALA A 7 6.09 13.26 4.47
N PRO A 8 6.86 12.67 5.37
CA PRO A 8 8.28 12.45 5.12
C PRO A 8 8.48 11.28 4.16
N LEU A 9 9.46 11.41 3.27
CA LEU A 9 9.87 10.31 2.41
C LEU A 9 10.51 9.16 3.22
N GLN A 10 11.20 9.52 4.31
CA GLN A 10 11.78 8.58 5.27
C GLN A 10 11.54 9.11 6.70
N GLY A 11 10.96 8.26 7.55
CA GLY A 11 10.60 8.64 8.92
C GLY A 11 11.77 9.12 9.76
N ASP A 12 12.92 8.45 9.67
CA ASP A 12 14.12 8.80 10.47
C ASP A 12 14.66 10.20 10.15
N MET A 13 14.56 10.64 8.90
CA MET A 13 14.96 12.00 8.50
C MET A 13 14.03 13.05 9.07
N ALA A 14 12.73 12.76 9.19
CA ALA A 14 11.75 13.69 9.73
C ALA A 14 12.03 14.04 11.19
N THR A 15 12.46 13.08 12.00
CA THR A 15 12.84 13.30 13.41
C THR A 15 13.88 14.41 13.53
N THR A 16 14.91 14.39 12.68
CA THR A 16 15.95 15.43 12.66
C THR A 16 15.39 16.77 12.14
N LEU A 17 14.54 16.73 11.12
CA LEU A 17 13.99 17.94 10.49
C LEU A 17 13.12 18.74 11.44
N VAL A 18 12.32 18.08 12.30
CA VAL A 18 11.39 18.76 13.22
C VAL A 18 11.98 19.02 14.59
N SER A 19 13.19 18.54 14.87
CA SER A 19 13.85 18.67 16.18
C SER A 19 14.01 20.11 16.60
N GLY A 20 13.53 20.43 17.80
CA GLY A 20 13.68 21.74 18.42
C GLY A 20 12.75 22.84 17.87
N THR A 21 11.72 22.48 17.10
CA THR A 21 10.67 23.44 16.72
C THR A 21 9.63 23.56 17.82
N ASP A 22 9.14 24.79 18.06
CA ASP A 22 7.99 25.05 18.93
C ASP A 22 6.64 24.92 18.16
N MET A 23 6.72 24.69 16.84
CA MET A 23 5.54 24.57 15.99
C MET A 23 4.89 23.19 16.18
N PRO A 24 3.56 23.08 16.34
CA PRO A 24 2.85 21.80 16.34
C PRO A 24 3.07 21.02 15.04
N ILE A 25 3.50 19.77 15.15
CA ILE A 25 3.83 18.90 14.02
C ILE A 25 2.81 17.77 13.93
N PHE A 26 2.30 17.53 12.71
CA PHE A 26 1.40 16.43 12.38
C PHE A 26 2.00 15.61 11.26
N ALA A 27 2.15 14.29 11.46
CA ALA A 27 2.56 13.38 10.41
C ALA A 27 1.34 12.96 9.58
N ILE A 28 1.52 12.82 8.27
CA ILE A 28 0.52 12.25 7.37
C ILE A 28 1.17 11.18 6.50
N ASP A 29 0.45 10.06 6.23
CA ASP A 29 0.86 8.95 5.38
C ASP A 29 2.04 8.13 5.95
N THR A 30 3.20 8.72 6.15
CA THR A 30 4.37 8.10 6.76
C THR A 30 4.57 8.60 8.18
N ASP A 31 4.57 7.67 9.15
CA ASP A 31 4.81 7.99 10.55
C ASP A 31 6.30 8.12 10.87
N PHE A 32 6.61 8.89 11.91
CA PHE A 32 7.95 9.03 12.46
C PHE A 32 7.89 9.29 13.97
N ASN A 33 8.98 9.00 14.65
CA ASN A 33 9.06 9.16 16.10
C ASN A 33 9.80 10.45 16.45
N ALA A 34 9.05 11.46 16.95
CA ALA A 34 9.59 12.72 17.45
C ALA A 34 8.72 13.23 18.60
N PRO A 35 9.31 13.82 19.66
CA PRO A 35 8.56 14.40 20.77
C PRO A 35 7.69 15.61 20.35
N GLU A 36 8.05 16.27 19.27
CA GLU A 36 7.33 17.42 18.70
C GLU A 36 6.06 16.98 17.93
N LYS A 37 5.95 15.71 17.54
CA LYS A 37 4.79 15.20 16.81
C LYS A 37 3.57 15.10 17.71
N ILE A 38 2.49 15.77 17.33
CA ILE A 38 1.20 15.77 18.03
C ILE A 38 0.35 14.57 17.67
N SER A 39 0.26 14.28 16.35
CA SER A 39 -0.58 13.20 15.82
C SER A 39 0.01 12.65 14.52
N PHE A 40 -0.27 11.37 14.27
CA PHE A 40 -0.11 10.74 12.95
C PHE A 40 -1.49 10.50 12.34
N ILE A 41 -1.66 10.93 11.10
CA ILE A 41 -2.88 10.72 10.31
C ILE A 41 -2.52 9.82 9.14
N GLY A 42 -3.07 8.62 9.10
CA GLY A 42 -2.69 7.61 8.11
C GLY A 42 -3.43 6.31 8.30
N ILE A 43 -2.74 5.21 8.11
CA ILE A 43 -3.27 3.85 8.23
C ILE A 43 -2.32 2.95 9.02
N GLY A 44 -2.85 1.86 9.54
CA GLY A 44 -2.07 0.74 10.05
C GLY A 44 -1.46 -0.08 8.90
N GLN A 45 -0.28 0.31 8.41
CA GLN A 45 0.36 -0.28 7.21
C GLN A 45 0.46 -1.81 7.27
N LYS A 46 0.88 -2.34 8.42
CA LYS A 46 1.06 -3.77 8.63
C LYS A 46 -0.27 -4.53 8.57
N ASP A 47 -1.27 -4.06 9.32
CA ASP A 47 -2.58 -4.74 9.40
C ASP A 47 -3.32 -4.66 8.07
N ALA A 48 -3.20 -3.53 7.36
CA ALA A 48 -3.74 -3.36 6.03
C ALA A 48 -3.11 -4.35 5.02
N ALA A 49 -1.78 -4.48 5.04
CA ALA A 49 -1.08 -5.44 4.18
C ALA A 49 -1.40 -6.90 4.54
N ALA A 50 -1.60 -7.22 5.84
CA ALA A 50 -2.03 -8.55 6.27
C ALA A 50 -3.40 -8.91 5.69
N SER A 51 -4.38 -7.99 5.78
CA SER A 51 -5.71 -8.17 5.16
C SER A 51 -5.60 -8.36 3.64
N GLY A 52 -4.68 -7.66 2.98
CA GLY A 52 -4.39 -7.85 1.55
C GLY A 52 -3.83 -9.24 1.24
N GLY A 53 -2.89 -9.71 2.07
CA GLY A 53 -2.31 -11.05 1.95
C GLY A 53 -3.33 -12.16 2.11
N GLU A 54 -4.20 -12.06 3.12
CA GLU A 54 -5.32 -13.00 3.32
C GLU A 54 -6.23 -13.06 2.09
N LYS A 55 -6.59 -11.89 1.55
CA LYS A 55 -7.46 -11.79 0.38
C LYS A 55 -6.81 -12.34 -0.89
N ALA A 56 -5.50 -12.12 -1.06
CA ALA A 56 -4.75 -12.70 -2.17
C ALA A 56 -4.72 -14.24 -2.13
N VAL A 57 -4.59 -14.85 -0.94
CA VAL A 57 -4.68 -16.30 -0.77
C VAL A 57 -6.07 -16.83 -1.10
N GLU A 58 -7.14 -16.14 -0.69
CA GLU A 58 -8.52 -16.51 -1.08
C GLU A 58 -8.69 -16.49 -2.60
N ALA A 59 -8.20 -15.43 -3.25
CA ALA A 59 -8.27 -15.28 -4.70
C ALA A 59 -7.44 -16.35 -5.44
N ALA A 60 -6.25 -16.69 -4.94
CA ALA A 60 -5.41 -17.74 -5.50
C ALA A 60 -6.09 -19.12 -5.41
N LYS A 61 -6.73 -19.42 -4.28
CA LYS A 61 -7.55 -20.65 -4.14
C LYS A 61 -8.70 -20.67 -5.15
N ALA A 62 -9.40 -19.55 -5.31
CA ALA A 62 -10.50 -19.43 -6.27
C ALA A 62 -10.02 -19.55 -7.74
N ALA A 63 -8.80 -19.10 -8.06
CA ALA A 63 -8.16 -19.27 -9.36
C ALA A 63 -7.71 -20.72 -9.65
N GLY A 64 -7.77 -21.60 -8.65
CA GLY A 64 -7.46 -23.02 -8.77
C GLY A 64 -5.98 -23.36 -8.60
N TRP A 65 -5.25 -22.61 -7.77
CA TRP A 65 -3.92 -22.99 -7.34
C TRP A 65 -3.99 -24.03 -6.22
N ASP A 66 -3.30 -25.15 -6.38
CA ASP A 66 -3.21 -26.23 -5.37
C ASP A 66 -2.15 -25.90 -4.30
N THR A 67 -1.04 -25.27 -4.75
CA THR A 67 0.03 -24.78 -3.88
C THR A 67 0.05 -23.27 -3.95
N ILE A 68 -0.03 -22.59 -2.80
CA ILE A 68 -0.10 -21.15 -2.74
C ILE A 68 1.22 -20.60 -2.20
N GLU A 69 2.15 -20.38 -3.12
CA GLU A 69 3.42 -19.71 -2.85
C GLU A 69 3.36 -18.27 -3.34
N ALA A 70 3.98 -17.38 -2.57
CA ALA A 70 3.96 -15.95 -2.83
C ALA A 70 5.38 -15.38 -2.83
N ALA A 71 5.78 -14.74 -3.92
CA ALA A 71 6.94 -13.87 -3.94
C ALA A 71 6.56 -12.42 -3.61
N TYR A 72 7.53 -11.63 -3.14
CA TYR A 72 7.34 -10.24 -2.77
C TYR A 72 8.34 -9.31 -3.45
N ILE A 73 7.80 -8.26 -4.09
CA ILE A 73 8.60 -7.16 -4.66
C ILE A 73 8.49 -5.96 -3.71
N ALA A 74 9.58 -5.73 -2.98
CA ALA A 74 9.67 -4.79 -1.87
C ALA A 74 9.98 -3.35 -2.33
N GLY A 75 9.65 -2.40 -1.45
CA GLY A 75 10.08 -1.00 -1.57
C GLY A 75 11.55 -0.80 -1.19
N VAL A 76 11.86 0.32 -0.57
CA VAL A 76 13.21 0.66 -0.15
C VAL A 76 13.60 -0.19 1.07
N GLN A 77 14.77 -0.83 1.00
CA GLN A 77 15.27 -1.65 2.11
C GLN A 77 15.54 -0.80 3.35
N GLY A 78 15.01 -1.22 4.51
CA GLY A 78 15.17 -0.53 5.78
C GLY A 78 14.23 0.66 5.97
N ASP A 79 13.32 0.93 5.02
CA ASP A 79 12.24 1.89 5.22
C ASP A 79 11.14 1.25 6.09
N SER A 80 10.67 1.99 7.11
CA SER A 80 9.70 1.49 8.09
C SER A 80 8.36 1.11 7.48
N THR A 81 7.89 1.87 6.49
CA THR A 81 6.63 1.59 5.77
C THR A 81 6.79 0.35 4.89
N ALA A 82 7.93 0.24 4.17
CA ALA A 82 8.23 -0.93 3.35
C ALA A 82 8.34 -2.20 4.19
N ASP A 83 9.00 -2.14 5.34
CA ASP A 83 9.14 -3.27 6.26
C ASP A 83 7.79 -3.66 6.90
N ALA A 84 6.94 -2.67 7.24
CA ALA A 84 5.61 -2.92 7.79
C ALA A 84 4.71 -3.62 6.76
N ARG A 85 4.67 -3.14 5.51
CA ARG A 85 3.89 -3.77 4.41
C ARG A 85 4.39 -5.19 4.13
N ARG A 86 5.71 -5.39 4.00
CA ARG A 86 6.30 -6.72 3.79
C ARG A 86 5.90 -7.69 4.91
N THR A 87 6.05 -7.26 6.16
CA THR A 87 5.71 -8.07 7.33
C THR A 87 4.22 -8.41 7.35
N GLY A 88 3.36 -7.44 7.04
CA GLY A 88 1.92 -7.64 6.96
C GLY A 88 1.54 -8.65 5.88
N PHE A 89 2.02 -8.48 4.65
CA PHE A 89 1.77 -9.44 3.57
C PHE A 89 2.23 -10.86 3.95
N GLN A 90 3.41 -10.99 4.56
CA GLN A 90 3.89 -12.27 5.06
C GLN A 90 2.93 -12.89 6.08
N GLU A 91 2.56 -12.14 7.12
CA GLU A 91 1.65 -12.63 8.17
C GLU A 91 0.27 -13.01 7.60
N GLY A 92 -0.29 -12.20 6.70
CA GLY A 92 -1.57 -12.47 6.08
C GLY A 92 -1.55 -13.70 5.16
N ILE A 93 -0.52 -13.83 4.32
CA ILE A 93 -0.37 -14.97 3.41
C ILE A 93 -0.14 -16.26 4.20
N ASP A 94 0.81 -16.28 5.14
CA ASP A 94 1.11 -17.46 5.96
C ASP A 94 -0.09 -17.83 6.84
N GLY A 95 -0.74 -16.85 7.46
CA GLY A 95 -1.93 -17.04 8.30
C GLY A 95 -3.13 -17.61 7.56
N ALA A 96 -3.31 -17.28 6.28
CA ALA A 96 -4.38 -17.81 5.42
C ALA A 96 -4.07 -19.18 4.78
N GLY A 97 -2.87 -19.72 5.06
CA GLY A 97 -2.44 -21.06 4.58
C GLY A 97 -1.73 -21.01 3.22
N GLY A 98 -1.18 -19.87 2.84
CA GLY A 98 -0.16 -19.75 1.80
C GLY A 98 1.24 -19.94 2.37
N THR A 99 2.25 -19.72 1.55
CA THR A 99 3.67 -19.74 1.91
C THR A 99 4.33 -18.49 1.34
N PHE A 100 4.75 -17.58 2.20
CA PHE A 100 5.51 -16.42 1.79
C PHE A 100 7.00 -16.79 1.63
N LEU A 101 7.58 -16.55 0.46
CA LEU A 101 8.97 -16.89 0.14
C LEU A 101 9.93 -15.83 0.69
N ALA A 102 10.12 -15.83 2.02
CA ALA A 102 10.85 -14.78 2.75
C ALA A 102 12.30 -14.60 2.32
N ASP A 103 12.96 -15.67 1.88
CA ASP A 103 14.36 -15.66 1.42
C ASP A 103 14.52 -15.18 -0.03
N GLU A 104 13.41 -14.96 -0.75
CA GLU A 104 13.39 -14.60 -2.17
C GLU A 104 12.84 -13.18 -2.41
N VAL A 105 12.75 -12.35 -1.37
CA VAL A 105 12.30 -10.96 -1.48
C VAL A 105 13.19 -10.17 -2.42
N GLN A 106 12.57 -9.53 -3.43
CA GLN A 106 13.26 -8.69 -4.41
C GLN A 106 13.00 -7.21 -4.08
N TYR A 107 14.03 -6.36 -4.14
CA TYR A 107 13.89 -4.93 -3.81
C TYR A 107 13.86 -4.07 -5.07
N ALA A 108 12.73 -3.40 -5.29
CA ALA A 108 12.50 -2.52 -6.44
C ALA A 108 12.51 -1.03 -6.06
N ASP A 109 12.80 -0.67 -4.81
CA ASP A 109 12.79 0.71 -4.30
C ASP A 109 11.48 1.46 -4.61
N ALA A 110 10.35 0.74 -4.68
CA ALA A 110 9.03 1.25 -5.07
C ALA A 110 8.96 1.81 -6.50
N VAL A 111 9.86 1.39 -7.41
CA VAL A 111 9.99 1.91 -8.78
C VAL A 111 9.59 0.85 -9.82
N ALA A 112 8.66 1.21 -10.72
CA ALA A 112 8.09 0.32 -11.74
C ALA A 112 9.16 -0.38 -12.61
N ASP A 113 10.16 0.35 -13.11
CA ASP A 113 11.21 -0.22 -13.97
C ASP A 113 12.03 -1.29 -13.23
N LYS A 114 12.32 -1.06 -11.94
CA LYS A 114 13.02 -2.04 -11.11
C LYS A 114 12.12 -3.25 -10.80
N ALA A 115 10.83 -3.03 -10.57
CA ALA A 115 9.88 -4.10 -10.36
C ALA A 115 9.74 -5.02 -11.58
N THR A 116 9.82 -4.47 -12.80
CA THR A 116 9.89 -5.25 -14.04
C THR A 116 11.08 -6.21 -14.02
N VAL A 117 12.28 -5.72 -13.68
CA VAL A 117 13.49 -6.55 -13.59
C VAL A 117 13.38 -7.62 -12.49
N CYS A 118 12.81 -7.24 -11.33
CA CYS A 118 12.53 -8.20 -10.25
C CYS A 118 11.59 -9.32 -10.74
N MET A 119 10.51 -8.98 -11.43
CA MET A 119 9.56 -9.98 -11.95
C MET A 119 10.17 -10.88 -13.00
N GLU A 120 11.03 -10.35 -13.88
CA GLU A 120 11.78 -11.17 -14.83
C GLU A 120 12.68 -12.19 -14.12
N GLY A 121 13.33 -11.80 -13.01
CA GLY A 121 14.12 -12.69 -12.15
C GLY A 121 13.26 -13.76 -11.48
N ILE A 122 12.09 -13.39 -10.95
CA ILE A 122 11.12 -14.32 -10.35
C ILE A 122 10.67 -15.35 -11.39
N MET A 123 10.31 -14.92 -12.60
CA MET A 123 9.91 -15.85 -13.67
C MET A 123 11.02 -16.83 -14.09
N GLN A 124 12.28 -16.44 -13.97
CA GLN A 124 13.41 -17.35 -14.23
C GLN A 124 13.60 -18.39 -13.12
N SER A 125 13.38 -17.99 -11.86
CA SER A 125 13.51 -18.89 -10.70
C SER A 125 12.30 -19.82 -10.57
N HIS A 126 11.13 -19.37 -11.00
CA HIS A 126 9.85 -20.10 -10.91
C HIS A 126 9.19 -20.24 -12.31
N PRO A 127 9.76 -21.04 -13.22
CA PRO A 127 9.26 -21.15 -14.59
C PRO A 127 7.86 -21.78 -14.69
N GLU A 128 7.39 -22.51 -13.66
CA GLU A 128 6.04 -23.06 -13.53
C GLU A 128 5.00 -22.08 -13.02
N GLY A 129 5.41 -20.87 -12.63
CA GLY A 129 4.56 -19.82 -12.07
C GLY A 129 4.47 -19.85 -10.55
N LEU A 130 3.97 -18.78 -9.99
CA LEU A 130 3.64 -18.60 -8.57
C LEU A 130 2.19 -18.16 -8.41
N ALA A 131 1.57 -18.57 -7.31
CA ALA A 131 0.17 -18.23 -7.05
C ALA A 131 -0.04 -16.74 -6.79
N ILE A 132 0.91 -16.09 -6.11
CA ILE A 132 0.80 -14.68 -5.70
C ILE A 132 2.13 -13.97 -5.97
N ILE A 133 2.02 -12.77 -6.53
CA ILE A 133 3.08 -11.75 -6.55
C ILE A 133 2.54 -10.55 -5.77
N ALA A 134 3.00 -10.39 -4.53
CA ALA A 134 2.66 -9.25 -3.72
C ALA A 134 3.72 -8.16 -3.87
N CYS A 135 3.28 -6.91 -3.96
CA CYS A 135 4.15 -5.78 -4.24
C CYS A 135 3.98 -4.68 -3.20
N HIS A 136 5.06 -3.93 -2.97
CA HIS A 136 5.06 -2.81 -2.04
C HIS A 136 4.02 -1.75 -2.37
N ASN A 137 3.82 -1.46 -3.66
CA ASN A 137 2.84 -0.50 -4.16
C ASN A 137 2.25 -0.92 -5.52
N ASP A 138 1.26 -0.17 -5.99
CA ASP A 138 0.57 -0.43 -7.26
C ASP A 138 1.50 -0.29 -8.48
N ASP A 139 2.41 0.68 -8.48
CA ASP A 139 3.33 0.86 -9.61
C ASP A 139 4.20 -0.39 -9.82
N CYS A 140 4.63 -1.03 -8.73
CA CYS A 140 5.36 -2.29 -8.78
C CYS A 140 4.46 -3.45 -9.23
N ALA A 141 3.21 -3.53 -8.74
CA ALA A 141 2.29 -4.61 -9.09
C ALA A 141 1.86 -4.54 -10.56
N ILE A 142 1.57 -3.34 -11.06
CA ILE A 142 1.24 -3.10 -12.48
C ILE A 142 2.43 -3.49 -13.37
N ALA A 143 3.66 -3.10 -12.98
CA ALA A 143 4.86 -3.42 -13.74
C ALA A 143 5.13 -4.93 -13.76
N ALA A 144 4.98 -5.61 -12.61
CA ALA A 144 5.12 -7.07 -12.51
C ALA A 144 4.07 -7.81 -13.36
N ALA A 145 2.80 -7.41 -13.28
CA ALA A 145 1.72 -8.00 -14.08
C ALA A 145 1.99 -7.84 -15.59
N ARG A 146 2.44 -6.66 -16.02
CA ARG A 146 2.82 -6.41 -17.42
C ARG A 146 3.99 -7.26 -17.89
N ALA A 147 5.03 -7.41 -17.06
CA ALA A 147 6.18 -8.26 -17.38
C ALA A 147 5.77 -9.72 -17.57
N ALA A 148 4.80 -10.20 -16.78
CA ALA A 148 4.32 -11.58 -16.82
C ALA A 148 3.20 -11.83 -17.87
N ALA A 149 2.61 -10.79 -18.47
CA ALA A 149 1.38 -10.89 -19.27
C ALA A 149 1.41 -11.91 -20.41
N ASN A 150 2.59 -12.17 -21.00
CA ASN A 150 2.75 -13.14 -22.08
C ASN A 150 3.31 -14.50 -21.61
N ASN A 151 3.43 -14.71 -20.30
CA ASN A 151 3.91 -15.99 -19.74
C ASN A 151 2.72 -16.82 -19.27
N PRO A 152 2.39 -17.95 -19.97
CA PRO A 152 1.21 -18.77 -19.64
C PRO A 152 1.28 -19.37 -18.22
N ALA A 153 2.49 -19.57 -17.65
CA ALA A 153 2.65 -20.07 -16.29
C ALA A 153 2.10 -19.09 -15.23
N TYR A 154 2.06 -17.80 -15.56
CA TYR A 154 1.56 -16.72 -14.69
C TYR A 154 0.14 -16.23 -15.04
N ALA A 155 -0.55 -16.90 -15.95
CA ALA A 155 -1.89 -16.49 -16.40
C ALA A 155 -2.96 -16.46 -15.29
N LYS A 156 -2.74 -17.17 -14.18
CA LYS A 156 -3.64 -17.26 -13.03
C LYS A 156 -3.06 -16.60 -11.77
N THR A 157 -1.88 -16.01 -11.87
CA THR A 157 -1.20 -15.39 -10.73
C THR A 157 -1.98 -14.18 -10.23
N ILE A 158 -2.11 -14.08 -8.92
CA ILE A 158 -2.68 -12.93 -8.25
C ILE A 158 -1.60 -11.88 -8.07
N PHE A 159 -1.74 -10.75 -8.76
CA PHE A 159 -0.89 -9.58 -8.59
C PHE A 159 -1.58 -8.62 -7.65
N ILE A 160 -1.00 -8.36 -6.48
CA ILE A 160 -1.55 -7.45 -5.49
C ILE A 160 -0.59 -6.33 -5.17
N GLY A 161 -1.10 -5.09 -5.27
CA GLY A 161 -0.39 -3.87 -4.93
C GLY A 161 -0.89 -3.22 -3.64
N PHE A 162 -0.51 -1.98 -3.47
CA PHE A 162 -0.87 -1.14 -2.36
C PHE A 162 -0.96 0.31 -2.83
N ASP A 163 -1.80 1.13 -2.21
CA ASP A 163 -2.13 2.54 -2.34
C ASP A 163 -3.52 2.78 -2.95
N GLY A 164 -3.97 2.01 -3.94
CA GLY A 164 -5.26 2.19 -4.58
C GLY A 164 -5.30 3.42 -5.48
N ASN A 165 -4.25 3.68 -6.23
CA ASN A 165 -4.24 4.82 -7.14
C ASN A 165 -5.15 4.58 -8.37
N ILE A 166 -5.44 5.66 -9.13
CA ILE A 166 -6.37 5.56 -10.28
C ILE A 166 -5.84 4.64 -11.39
N THR A 167 -4.52 4.51 -11.52
CA THR A 167 -3.88 3.62 -12.49
C THR A 167 -4.00 2.17 -12.07
N ALA A 168 -4.01 1.86 -10.76
CA ALA A 168 -4.31 0.53 -10.25
C ALA A 168 -5.75 0.12 -10.54
N ALA A 169 -6.72 0.99 -10.24
CA ALA A 169 -8.12 0.73 -10.57
C ALA A 169 -8.32 0.46 -12.07
N GLN A 170 -7.66 1.24 -12.95
CA GLN A 170 -7.69 1.00 -14.39
C GLN A 170 -7.00 -0.32 -14.77
N SER A 171 -5.84 -0.63 -14.16
CA SER A 171 -5.10 -1.87 -14.40
C SER A 171 -5.93 -3.11 -14.03
N ILE A 172 -6.65 -3.05 -12.92
CA ILE A 172 -7.55 -4.13 -12.49
C ILE A 172 -8.66 -4.34 -13.53
N LEU A 173 -9.29 -3.26 -14.02
CA LEU A 173 -10.32 -3.35 -15.04
C LEU A 173 -9.80 -3.88 -16.39
N ASP A 174 -8.54 -3.62 -16.71
CA ASP A 174 -7.88 -4.06 -17.93
C ASP A 174 -7.29 -5.49 -17.81
N GLY A 175 -7.42 -6.14 -16.66
CA GLY A 175 -6.92 -7.50 -16.41
C GLY A 175 -5.41 -7.59 -16.17
N GLY A 176 -4.80 -6.54 -15.68
CA GLY A 176 -3.39 -6.48 -15.27
C GLY A 176 -3.21 -6.85 -13.79
N GLU A 177 -3.07 -5.85 -12.92
CA GLU A 177 -3.11 -6.05 -11.48
C GLU A 177 -4.44 -6.68 -11.06
N THR A 178 -4.42 -7.65 -10.14
CA THR A 178 -5.65 -8.36 -9.75
C THR A 178 -6.42 -7.60 -8.66
N MET A 179 -5.71 -7.02 -7.72
CA MET A 179 -6.29 -6.26 -6.60
C MET A 179 -5.26 -5.34 -5.96
N THR A 180 -5.75 -4.35 -5.21
CA THR A 180 -4.91 -3.44 -4.42
C THR A 180 -5.47 -3.23 -3.02
N VAL A 181 -4.57 -3.00 -2.05
CA VAL A 181 -4.91 -2.46 -0.73
C VAL A 181 -4.98 -0.94 -0.84
N ALA A 182 -6.17 -0.41 -1.01
CA ALA A 182 -6.38 1.02 -1.21
C ALA A 182 -6.38 1.80 0.10
N GLN A 183 -5.64 2.88 0.12
CA GLN A 183 -5.71 3.95 1.14
C GLN A 183 -6.27 5.23 0.51
N SER A 184 -6.97 6.05 1.31
CA SER A 184 -7.58 7.26 0.81
C SER A 184 -6.73 8.49 1.12
N GLY A 185 -5.95 8.96 0.14
CA GLY A 185 -5.22 10.22 0.28
C GLY A 185 -6.13 11.43 0.51
N TYR A 186 -7.37 11.39 -0.02
CA TYR A 186 -8.39 12.41 0.24
C TYR A 186 -8.79 12.45 1.73
N ASP A 187 -9.12 11.29 2.31
CA ASP A 187 -9.53 11.22 3.71
C ASP A 187 -8.38 11.54 4.64
N GLN A 188 -7.18 11.10 4.34
CA GLN A 188 -5.98 11.47 5.09
C GLN A 188 -5.77 12.98 5.09
N GLY A 189 -5.83 13.64 3.92
CA GLY A 189 -5.69 15.10 3.81
C GLY A 189 -6.79 15.84 4.55
N TYR A 190 -8.04 15.41 4.43
CA TYR A 190 -9.19 15.99 5.14
C TYR A 190 -9.03 15.86 6.66
N GLN A 191 -8.74 14.67 7.15
CA GLN A 191 -8.56 14.42 8.58
C GLN A 191 -7.33 15.15 9.14
N ALA A 192 -6.25 15.27 8.37
CA ALA A 192 -5.07 16.02 8.80
C ALA A 192 -5.40 17.48 9.08
N VAL A 193 -6.08 18.16 8.14
CA VAL A 193 -6.50 19.56 8.34
C VAL A 193 -7.48 19.68 9.49
N LYS A 194 -8.47 18.79 9.61
CA LYS A 194 -9.43 18.77 10.69
C LYS A 194 -8.76 18.61 12.06
N THR A 195 -7.79 17.69 12.17
CA THR A 195 -7.03 17.43 13.41
C THR A 195 -6.19 18.63 13.80
N VAL A 196 -5.52 19.27 12.83
CA VAL A 196 -4.77 20.52 13.08
C VAL A 196 -5.67 21.63 13.62
N VAL A 197 -6.82 21.87 12.99
CA VAL A 197 -7.77 22.92 13.41
C VAL A 197 -8.29 22.65 14.83
N ALA A 198 -8.65 21.40 15.15
CA ALA A 198 -9.07 21.01 16.48
C ALA A 198 -7.99 21.28 17.52
N HIS A 199 -6.73 20.92 17.24
CA HIS A 199 -5.59 21.18 18.12
C HIS A 199 -5.37 22.69 18.35
N LEU A 200 -5.39 23.49 17.29
CA LEU A 200 -5.20 24.95 17.40
C LEU A 200 -6.35 25.65 18.16
N ASN A 201 -7.55 25.05 18.19
CA ASN A 201 -8.67 25.50 19.01
C ASN A 201 -8.58 25.04 20.47
N GLY A 202 -7.52 24.29 20.85
CA GLY A 202 -7.30 23.80 22.21
C GLY A 202 -8.05 22.50 22.52
N GLU A 203 -8.59 21.80 21.52
CA GLU A 203 -9.22 20.52 21.68
C GLU A 203 -8.15 19.40 21.82
N LYS A 204 -8.49 18.36 22.58
CA LYS A 204 -7.65 17.16 22.64
C LYS A 204 -7.79 16.38 21.33
N VAL A 205 -6.65 16.06 20.71
CA VAL A 205 -6.59 15.21 19.51
C VAL A 205 -5.96 13.87 19.83
N GLU A 206 -6.32 12.85 19.05
CA GLU A 206 -5.74 11.52 19.18
C GLU A 206 -4.32 11.50 18.61
N SER A 207 -3.43 10.67 19.19
CA SER A 207 -2.06 10.51 18.70
C SER A 207 -1.96 9.76 17.38
N PHE A 208 -2.98 8.98 17.03
CA PHE A 208 -3.16 8.32 15.75
C PHE A 208 -4.60 8.46 15.28
N VAL A 209 -4.77 8.93 14.05
CA VAL A 209 -6.07 9.04 13.35
C VAL A 209 -6.03 8.04 12.19
N ASP A 210 -6.70 6.90 12.37
CA ASP A 210 -6.79 5.86 11.35
C ASP A 210 -7.81 6.26 10.28
N CYS A 211 -7.37 6.35 9.03
CA CYS A 211 -8.20 6.66 7.87
C CYS A 211 -8.78 5.41 7.20
N GLY A 212 -8.40 4.22 7.67
CA GLY A 212 -8.87 2.94 7.14
C GLY A 212 -8.34 2.60 5.75
N THR A 213 -8.59 1.37 5.34
CA THR A 213 -8.23 0.84 4.01
C THR A 213 -9.36 -0.01 3.44
N LYS A 214 -9.29 -0.26 2.12
CA LYS A 214 -10.21 -1.15 1.41
C LYS A 214 -9.43 -2.03 0.45
N ILE A 215 -9.84 -3.27 0.28
CA ILE A 215 -9.35 -4.09 -0.83
C ILE A 215 -10.21 -3.77 -2.05
N ILE A 216 -9.56 -3.38 -3.14
CA ILE A 216 -10.19 -3.12 -4.43
C ILE A 216 -9.79 -4.23 -5.39
N ASP A 217 -10.79 -4.87 -5.98
CA ASP A 217 -10.71 -5.95 -6.95
C ASP A 217 -11.61 -5.64 -8.16
N ILE A 218 -11.76 -6.60 -9.06
CA ILE A 218 -12.54 -6.41 -10.30
C ILE A 218 -14.01 -6.03 -10.02
N ASP A 219 -14.61 -6.51 -8.94
CA ASP A 219 -16.01 -6.26 -8.60
C ASP A 219 -16.23 -4.84 -8.06
N SER A 220 -15.19 -4.20 -7.54
CA SER A 220 -15.23 -2.88 -6.89
C SER A 220 -14.49 -1.77 -7.63
N ALA A 221 -13.63 -2.11 -8.59
CA ALA A 221 -12.71 -1.16 -9.24
C ALA A 221 -13.42 -0.03 -10.01
N GLU A 222 -14.55 -0.30 -10.67
CA GLU A 222 -15.29 0.71 -11.44
C GLU A 222 -15.87 1.80 -10.55
N ASP A 223 -16.57 1.42 -9.48
CA ASP A 223 -17.16 2.36 -8.51
C ASP A 223 -16.07 3.10 -7.73
N TYR A 224 -14.99 2.41 -7.39
CA TYR A 224 -13.84 3.01 -6.73
C TYR A 224 -13.17 4.07 -7.63
N MET A 225 -12.94 3.77 -8.90
CA MET A 225 -12.38 4.73 -9.86
C MET A 225 -13.30 5.95 -10.05
N ALA A 226 -14.63 5.75 -10.08
CA ALA A 226 -15.58 6.86 -10.15
C ALA A 226 -15.47 7.76 -8.91
N THR A 227 -15.30 7.17 -7.72
CA THR A 227 -15.08 7.89 -6.46
C THR A 227 -13.79 8.71 -6.52
N LEU A 228 -12.66 8.12 -6.93
CA LEU A 228 -11.39 8.83 -7.07
C LEU A 228 -11.49 10.03 -8.03
N LYS A 229 -12.13 9.85 -9.19
CA LYS A 229 -12.36 10.95 -10.16
C LYS A 229 -13.18 12.07 -9.56
N SER A 230 -14.24 11.75 -8.80
CA SER A 230 -15.06 12.75 -8.11
C SER A 230 -14.26 13.53 -7.07
N GLN A 231 -13.39 12.85 -6.31
CA GLN A 231 -12.49 13.47 -5.33
C GLN A 231 -11.49 14.41 -5.99
N MET A 232 -10.88 13.99 -7.11
CA MET A 232 -9.92 14.80 -7.89
C MET A 232 -10.57 16.04 -8.50
N ASP A 233 -11.83 15.95 -8.93
CA ASP A 233 -12.62 17.08 -9.46
C ASP A 233 -13.08 18.07 -8.37
N GLY A 234 -12.77 17.82 -7.09
CA GLY A 234 -13.24 18.64 -5.97
C GLY A 234 -14.75 18.53 -5.71
N LYS A 235 -15.40 17.51 -6.27
CA LYS A 235 -16.83 17.22 -6.09
C LYS A 235 -17.08 16.19 -4.98
N ALA A 236 -16.05 15.82 -4.25
CA ALA A 236 -16.18 14.81 -3.21
C ALA A 236 -17.19 15.26 -2.16
N VAL A 237 -18.19 14.44 -1.97
CA VAL A 237 -19.08 14.55 -0.81
C VAL A 237 -18.27 14.14 0.40
N ALA A 238 -18.22 15.01 1.43
CA ALA A 238 -17.62 14.64 2.70
C ALA A 238 -18.19 13.29 3.13
N ALA A 239 -17.31 12.34 3.48
CA ALA A 239 -17.74 11.08 4.05
C ALA A 239 -18.67 11.38 5.25
N GLN A 240 -19.87 10.82 5.21
CA GLN A 240 -20.88 10.98 6.25
C GLN A 240 -20.47 10.25 7.51
#